data_810c7d84b23b42f1e612d5f42f0b0729
#
_entry.id   810c7d84b23b42f1e612d5f42f0b0729
#
_cell.length_a   1.000
_cell.length_b   1.000
_cell.length_c   1.000
_cell.angle_alpha   90.00
_cell.angle_beta   90.00
_cell.angle_gamma   90.00
#
_symmetry.space_group_name_H-M   'P 1'
#
loop_
_entity.id
_entity.type
_entity.pdbx_description
1 polymer ?
#
loop_
_entity_poly.entity_id
_entity_poly.type
_entity_poly.pdbx_seq_one_letter_code
_entity_poly.pdbx_strand_id
1 'polypeptide(L)'
;LIDSKELWAVLSPRRQVKAYIHGHIHDRTYARHEGIHIINAPATSYVADRKLSTTGWTVLKLTSRNVTLTTRTNAPDHPWNNEVKTLNWRS
;
A
#
# COMPACT_ATOMS: atom_id res chain seq x y z
N LEU A 1 -3.61 10.39 -10.14
CA LEU A 1 -2.80 11.56 -9.83
C LEU A 1 -2.44 12.31 -11.09
N ILE A 2 -2.60 13.61 -11.04
CA ILE A 2 -2.47 14.47 -12.22
C ILE A 2 -1.01 14.63 -12.65
N ASP A 3 -0.10 14.79 -11.71
CA ASP A 3 1.31 15.10 -11.97
C ASP A 3 2.26 13.99 -11.51
N SER A 4 1.88 12.73 -11.78
CA SER A 4 2.68 11.58 -11.34
C SER A 4 4.11 11.61 -11.89
N LYS A 5 4.30 12.07 -13.14
CA LYS A 5 5.63 12.17 -13.74
C LYS A 5 6.53 13.15 -12.98
N GLU A 6 6.00 14.30 -12.60
CA GLU A 6 6.76 15.29 -11.82
C GLU A 6 7.05 14.78 -10.41
N LEU A 7 6.08 14.12 -9.80
CA LEU A 7 6.26 13.51 -8.48
C LEU A 7 7.42 12.51 -8.52
N TRP A 8 7.43 11.61 -9.50
CA TRP A 8 8.47 10.61 -9.63
C TRP A 8 9.84 11.21 -9.96
N ALA A 9 9.88 12.32 -10.67
CA ALA A 9 11.12 13.04 -10.92
C ALA A 9 11.75 13.56 -9.62
N VAL A 10 10.93 13.86 -8.62
CA VAL A 10 11.40 14.27 -7.29
C VAL A 10 11.78 13.07 -6.42
N LEU A 11 10.96 12.01 -6.44
CA LEU A 11 11.13 10.87 -5.52
C LEU A 11 12.20 9.89 -5.96
N SER A 12 12.26 9.57 -7.26
CA SER A 12 13.12 8.49 -7.75
C SER A 12 14.61 8.68 -7.47
N PRO A 13 15.18 9.90 -7.62
CA PRO A 13 16.60 10.11 -7.33
C PRO A 13 16.95 10.06 -5.84
N ARG A 14 15.96 10.17 -4.97
CA ARG A 14 16.18 10.19 -3.53
C ARG A 14 16.11 8.78 -2.97
N ARG A 15 17.27 8.17 -2.76
CA ARG A 15 17.37 6.76 -2.35
C ARG A 15 16.77 6.46 -0.98
N GLN A 16 16.62 7.47 -0.14
CA GLN A 16 15.94 7.33 1.15
C GLN A 16 14.43 7.15 1.03
N VAL A 17 13.84 7.47 -0.14
CA VAL A 17 12.42 7.23 -0.40
C VAL A 17 12.24 5.77 -0.74
N LYS A 18 11.55 5.02 0.11
CA LYS A 18 11.40 3.56 -0.01
C LYS A 18 10.00 3.13 -0.41
N ALA A 19 9.01 3.92 -0.07
CA ALA A 19 7.62 3.58 -0.36
C ALA A 19 6.78 4.85 -0.52
N TYR A 20 5.71 4.71 -1.27
CA TYR A 20 4.66 5.72 -1.42
C TYR A 20 3.34 5.05 -1.03
N ILE A 21 2.75 5.52 0.07
CA ILE A 21 1.53 4.92 0.61
C ILE A 21 0.38 5.91 0.40
N HIS A 22 -0.70 5.44 -0.17
CA HIS A 22 -1.84 6.30 -0.50
C HIS A 22 -3.16 5.57 -0.32
N GLY A 23 -4.23 6.33 -0.37
CA GLY A 23 -5.60 5.85 -0.42
C GLY A 23 -6.28 6.33 -1.68
N HIS A 24 -7.57 6.66 -1.59
CA HIS A 24 -8.42 7.20 -2.66
C HIS A 24 -9.00 6.14 -3.59
N ILE A 25 -8.20 5.20 -4.09
CA ILE A 25 -8.75 4.04 -4.81
C ILE A 25 -9.32 3.11 -3.74
N HIS A 26 -10.62 2.92 -3.71
CA HIS A 26 -11.29 2.13 -2.65
C HIS A 26 -11.07 0.64 -2.85
N ASP A 27 -9.81 0.26 -2.93
CA ASP A 27 -9.33 -1.11 -3.07
C ASP A 27 -7.92 -1.20 -2.49
N ARG A 28 -7.42 -2.41 -2.30
CA ARG A 28 -6.08 -2.63 -1.81
C ARG A 28 -5.19 -3.08 -2.97
N THR A 29 -4.12 -2.33 -3.23
CA THR A 29 -3.18 -2.67 -4.30
C THR A 29 -1.73 -2.51 -3.88
N TYR A 30 -0.85 -3.26 -4.53
CA TYR A 30 0.60 -3.16 -4.36
C TYR A 30 1.24 -3.08 -5.73
N ALA A 31 2.19 -2.19 -5.88
CA ALA A 31 2.97 -2.04 -7.09
C ALA A 31 4.39 -1.60 -6.73
N ARG A 32 5.25 -1.48 -7.72
CA ARG A 32 6.62 -1.01 -7.53
C ARG A 32 7.06 -0.23 -8.75
N HIS A 33 7.71 0.90 -8.53
CA HIS A 33 8.24 1.74 -9.59
C HIS A 33 9.63 2.24 -9.19
N GLU A 34 10.63 1.93 -9.99
CA GLU A 34 12.03 2.28 -9.72
C GLU A 34 12.50 1.88 -8.32
N GLY A 35 12.05 0.72 -7.85
CA GLY A 35 12.38 0.20 -6.55
C GLY A 35 11.57 0.79 -5.39
N ILE A 36 10.76 1.81 -5.64
CA ILE A 36 9.87 2.38 -4.62
C ILE A 36 8.57 1.59 -4.62
N HIS A 37 8.20 1.07 -3.46
CA HIS A 37 6.93 0.36 -3.31
C HIS A 37 5.77 1.35 -3.33
N ILE A 38 4.74 1.04 -4.10
CA ILE A 38 3.52 1.83 -4.17
C ILE A 38 2.40 1.01 -3.52
N ILE A 39 1.88 1.52 -2.42
CA ILE A 39 0.92 0.79 -1.60
C ILE A 39 -0.36 1.60 -1.54
N ASN A 40 -1.45 1.02 -2.04
CA ASN A 40 -2.79 1.57 -1.84
C ASN A 40 -3.46 0.79 -0.72
N ALA A 41 -3.68 1.46 0.42
CA ALA A 41 -4.33 0.85 1.57
C ALA A 41 -5.84 0.70 1.33
N PRO A 42 -6.50 -0.29 1.96
CA PRO A 42 -7.94 -0.45 1.82
C PRO A 42 -8.69 0.77 2.38
N ALA A 43 -9.85 1.05 1.81
CA ALA A 43 -10.73 2.10 2.32
C ALA A 43 -11.31 1.68 3.67
N THR A 44 -11.54 2.66 4.55
CA THR A 44 -12.16 2.40 5.85
C THR A 44 -13.68 2.56 5.82
N SER A 45 -14.24 3.21 4.80
CA SER A 45 -15.65 3.58 4.74
C SER A 45 -16.47 2.72 3.77
N TYR A 46 -16.05 2.60 2.51
CA TYR A 46 -16.77 1.77 1.53
C TYR A 46 -15.85 1.32 0.39
N VAL A 47 -16.33 0.33 -0.36
CA VAL A 47 -15.64 -0.19 -1.55
C VAL A 47 -16.64 -0.30 -2.71
N ALA A 48 -16.11 -0.25 -3.95
CA ALA A 48 -16.94 -0.31 -5.14
C ALA A 48 -17.52 -1.72 -5.39
N ASP A 49 -16.75 -2.75 -5.10
CA ASP A 49 -17.17 -4.15 -5.27
C ASP A 49 -16.96 -4.92 -3.96
N ARG A 50 -18.07 -5.18 -3.27
CA ARG A 50 -18.06 -5.88 -1.98
C ARG A 50 -17.74 -7.37 -2.08
N LYS A 51 -17.80 -7.95 -3.28
CA LYS A 51 -17.47 -9.36 -3.49
C LYS A 51 -15.96 -9.57 -3.55
N LEU A 52 -15.24 -8.62 -4.15
CA LEU A 52 -13.80 -8.71 -4.37
C LEU A 52 -13.01 -7.91 -3.33
N SER A 53 -13.62 -6.88 -2.76
CA SER A 53 -12.97 -5.93 -1.87
C SER A 53 -13.74 -5.76 -0.58
N THR A 54 -13.08 -5.26 0.44
CA THR A 54 -13.71 -4.91 1.70
C THR A 54 -13.04 -3.68 2.30
N THR A 55 -13.70 -3.05 3.24
CA THR A 55 -13.11 -1.97 4.03
C THR A 55 -12.17 -2.52 5.08
N GLY A 56 -11.21 -1.72 5.48
CA GLY A 56 -10.25 -2.15 6.49
C GLY A 56 -9.14 -1.14 6.69
N TRP A 57 -8.05 -1.60 7.26
CA TRP A 57 -6.87 -0.79 7.50
C TRP A 57 -5.62 -1.65 7.41
N THR A 58 -4.47 -1.00 7.34
CA THR A 58 -3.18 -1.68 7.28
C THR A 58 -2.32 -1.26 8.45
N VAL A 59 -1.77 -2.23 9.15
CA VAL A 59 -0.77 -2.01 10.19
C VAL A 59 0.61 -2.15 9.57
N LEU A 60 1.44 -1.14 9.74
CA LEU A 60 2.80 -1.12 9.21
C LEU A 60 3.80 -1.31 10.32
N LYS A 61 4.73 -2.25 10.13
CA LYS A 61 5.89 -2.40 10.99
C LYS A 61 7.13 -2.08 10.15
N LEU A 62 7.77 -0.97 10.45
CA LEU A 62 8.91 -0.46 9.69
C LEU A 62 10.22 -0.88 10.32
N THR A 63 11.16 -1.32 9.48
CA THR A 63 12.54 -1.57 9.87
C THR A 63 13.47 -0.84 8.91
N SER A 64 14.77 -0.85 9.19
CA SER A 64 15.75 -0.26 8.28
C SER A 64 15.86 -1.00 6.94
N ARG A 65 15.35 -2.23 6.84
CA ARG A 65 15.47 -3.08 5.65
C ARG A 65 14.15 -3.30 4.93
N ASN A 66 13.03 -3.24 5.64
CA ASN A 66 11.74 -3.61 5.05
C ASN A 66 10.57 -3.00 5.80
N VAL A 67 9.39 -3.26 5.26
CA VAL A 67 8.12 -3.01 5.94
C VAL A 67 7.31 -4.31 5.94
N THR A 68 6.69 -4.62 7.06
CA THR A 68 5.70 -5.68 7.14
C THR A 68 4.32 -5.04 7.23
N LEU A 69 3.45 -5.39 6.28
CA LEU A 69 2.09 -4.89 6.21
C LEU A 69 1.15 -6.00 6.66
N THR A 70 0.33 -5.71 7.66
CA THR A 70 -0.74 -6.62 8.09
C THR A 70 -2.07 -5.95 7.77
N THR A 71 -2.86 -6.57 6.92
CA THR A 71 -4.18 -6.08 6.55
C THR A 71 -5.21 -6.58 7.54
N ARG A 72 -6.03 -5.67 8.04
CA ARG A 72 -7.15 -5.97 8.93
C ARG A 72 -8.41 -5.48 8.25
N THR A 73 -9.43 -6.30 8.21
CA THR A 73 -10.68 -5.96 7.51
C THR A 73 -11.86 -5.94 8.46
N ASN A 74 -12.90 -5.19 8.08
CA ASN A 74 -14.17 -5.18 8.80
C ASN A 74 -14.98 -6.46 8.54
N ALA A 75 -14.65 -7.19 7.48
CA ALA A 75 -15.22 -8.49 7.17
C ALA A 75 -14.26 -9.58 7.64
N PRO A 76 -14.53 -10.27 8.77
CA PRO A 76 -13.55 -11.24 9.33
C PRO A 76 -13.21 -12.40 8.40
N ASP A 77 -14.13 -12.76 7.52
CA ASP A 77 -13.95 -13.89 6.61
C ASP A 77 -13.33 -13.50 5.26
N HIS A 78 -13.04 -12.22 5.07
CA HIS A 78 -12.46 -11.77 3.81
C HIS A 78 -11.00 -12.26 3.69
N PRO A 79 -10.56 -12.68 2.48
CA PRO A 79 -9.19 -13.18 2.27
C PRO A 79 -8.08 -12.20 2.67
N TRP A 80 -8.37 -10.89 2.65
CA TRP A 80 -7.40 -9.88 3.05
C TRP A 80 -7.16 -9.83 4.57
N ASN A 81 -8.14 -10.31 5.37
CA ASN A 81 -8.03 -10.19 6.82
C ASN A 81 -6.86 -11.04 7.34
N ASN A 82 -6.01 -10.42 8.15
CA ASN A 82 -4.80 -11.01 8.71
C ASN A 82 -3.74 -11.38 7.66
N GLU A 83 -3.87 -10.90 6.42
CA GLU A 83 -2.84 -11.10 5.42
C GLU A 83 -1.59 -10.30 5.79
N VAL A 84 -0.45 -10.95 5.76
CA VAL A 84 0.85 -10.33 6.09
C VAL A 84 1.71 -10.33 4.83
N LYS A 85 2.29 -9.18 4.52
CA LYS A 85 3.19 -9.03 3.39
C LYS A 85 4.42 -8.25 3.82
N THR A 86 5.60 -8.75 3.46
CA THR A 86 6.87 -8.08 3.74
C THR A 86 7.47 -7.58 2.43
N LEU A 87 7.80 -6.29 2.41
CA LEU A 87 8.39 -5.63 1.24
C LEU A 87 9.76 -5.10 1.62
N ASN A 88 10.78 -5.54 0.88
CA ASN A 88 12.15 -5.09 1.12
C ASN A 88 12.39 -3.72 0.47
N TRP A 89 13.12 -2.85 1.19
CA TRP A 89 13.49 -1.54 0.67
C TRP A 89 14.53 -1.66 -0.44
N ARG A 90 14.47 -0.73 -1.40
CA ARG A 90 15.57 -0.55 -2.33
C ARG A 90 16.80 -0.01 -1.63
N SER A 91 17.95 -0.29 -2.17
CA SER A 91 19.22 0.22 -1.63
C SER A 91 19.43 1.72 -1.94
#